data_790ba5083c5393923236b498093a02b2
#
_entry.id   790ba5083c5393923236b498093a02b2
#
_cell.length_a   1.000
_cell.length_b   1.000
_cell.length_c   1.000
_cell.angle_alpha   90.00
_cell.angle_beta   90.00
_cell.angle_gamma   90.00
#
_symmetry.space_group_name_H-M   'P 1'
#
loop_
_entity.id
_entity.type
_entity.pdbx_description
1 polymer ?
#
loop_
_entity_poly.entity_id
_entity_poly.type
_entity_poly.pdbx_seq_one_letter_code
_entity_poly.pdbx_strand_id
1 'polypeptide(L)'
;IGGYHAAKMGRYQELFDFQIAKNNMEVLNMLNTKYFIVPDAEGKPKAQQNTEANGNVWFVDNLIPVKNANEEIQALDSLSTKEEAVILEKDYQKMDIQFPMQQDTIAKIALVDYKVTSLTYNSKTETEQIAVFSEIFYKEGWNAYLDGELVPHYRVNYVLRGMKIPAGMHNIEFKFESKVIQQGKTVSLISYALLLFIS
;
A
#
# COMPACT_ATOMS: atom_id res chain seq x y z
N ILE A 1 -10.66 4.32 -10.51
CA ILE A 1 -10.39 3.31 -9.48
C ILE A 1 -11.21 2.04 -9.75
N GLY A 2 -11.36 1.46 -10.58
CA GLY A 2 -12.08 0.23 -10.92
C GLY A 2 -11.82 -0.15 -12.37
N GLY A 3 -11.66 -1.40 -12.65
CA GLY A 3 -11.48 -1.91 -13.98
C GLY A 3 -12.17 -3.25 -14.10
N TYR A 4 -12.63 -3.59 -15.27
CA TYR A 4 -13.13 -4.91 -15.54
C TYR A 4 -11.93 -5.85 -15.72
N HIS A 5 -11.67 -6.71 -14.72
CA HIS A 5 -10.68 -7.78 -14.81
C HIS A 5 -11.18 -8.98 -14.01
N ALA A 6 -11.18 -10.16 -14.63
CA ALA A 6 -11.66 -11.40 -13.99
C ALA A 6 -10.79 -11.86 -12.81
N ALA A 7 -9.52 -11.44 -12.76
CA ALA A 7 -8.57 -11.82 -11.71
C ALA A 7 -8.32 -10.68 -10.70
N LYS A 8 -9.38 -10.04 -10.21
CA LYS A 8 -9.27 -9.05 -9.12
C LYS A 8 -8.88 -9.73 -7.82
N MET A 9 -8.05 -9.05 -7.03
CA MET A 9 -7.78 -9.48 -5.67
C MET A 9 -9.06 -9.36 -4.82
N GLY A 10 -9.45 -10.43 -4.10
CA GLY A 10 -10.70 -10.49 -3.36
C GLY A 10 -10.92 -9.30 -2.43
N ARG A 11 -9.92 -8.95 -1.61
CA ARG A 11 -10.01 -7.78 -0.72
C ARG A 11 -10.19 -6.44 -1.43
N TYR A 12 -9.63 -6.28 -2.62
CA TYR A 12 -9.85 -5.06 -3.39
C TYR A 12 -11.27 -4.97 -3.94
N GLN A 13 -11.85 -6.12 -4.34
CA GLN A 13 -13.26 -6.18 -4.73
C GLN A 13 -14.17 -5.87 -3.54
N GLU A 14 -13.90 -6.45 -2.37
CA GLU A 14 -14.66 -6.15 -1.14
C GLU A 14 -14.54 -4.68 -0.74
N LEU A 15 -13.33 -4.08 -0.84
CA LEU A 15 -13.16 -2.63 -0.61
C LEU A 15 -14.01 -1.80 -1.58
N PHE A 16 -14.08 -2.22 -2.84
CA PHE A 16 -14.93 -1.56 -3.82
C PHE A 16 -16.40 -1.64 -3.43
N ASP A 17 -16.90 -2.85 -3.14
CA ASP A 17 -18.31 -3.09 -2.87
C ASP A 17 -18.78 -2.45 -1.55
N PHE A 18 -17.94 -2.48 -0.51
CA PHE A 18 -18.33 -2.04 0.83
C PHE A 18 -17.96 -0.59 1.16
N GLN A 19 -16.98 -0.01 0.46
CA GLN A 19 -16.49 1.34 0.76
C GLN A 19 -16.57 2.29 -0.43
N ILE A 20 -15.99 1.93 -1.59
CA ILE A 20 -15.94 2.83 -2.75
C ILE A 20 -17.34 3.04 -3.33
N ALA A 21 -18.17 2.00 -3.43
CA ALA A 21 -19.54 2.09 -3.92
C ALA A 21 -20.43 2.98 -3.04
N LYS A 22 -20.08 3.19 -1.76
CA LYS A 22 -20.73 4.13 -0.84
C LYS A 22 -20.15 5.55 -0.92
N ASN A 23 -19.21 5.81 -1.82
CA ASN A 23 -18.49 7.08 -1.91
C ASN A 23 -17.72 7.45 -0.62
N ASN A 24 -17.12 6.48 0.07
CA ASN A 24 -16.28 6.78 1.22
C ASN A 24 -15.04 7.57 0.76
N MET A 25 -15.04 8.88 1.08
CA MET A 25 -14.00 9.81 0.62
C MET A 25 -12.65 9.50 1.24
N GLU A 26 -12.60 9.05 2.50
CA GLU A 26 -11.36 8.66 3.17
C GLU A 26 -10.69 7.50 2.45
N VAL A 27 -11.48 6.51 1.99
CA VAL A 27 -10.96 5.39 1.19
C VAL A 27 -10.46 5.87 -0.18
N LEU A 28 -11.13 6.81 -0.82
CA LEU A 28 -10.66 7.40 -2.07
C LEU A 28 -9.38 8.22 -1.87
N ASN A 29 -9.26 8.94 -0.74
CA ASN A 29 -8.07 9.71 -0.36
C ASN A 29 -6.85 8.79 -0.13
N MET A 30 -7.01 7.70 0.63
CA MET A 30 -5.92 6.76 0.89
C MET A 30 -5.49 5.97 -0.36
N LEU A 31 -6.39 5.79 -1.34
CA LEU A 31 -6.08 5.22 -2.65
C LEU A 31 -5.47 6.26 -3.62
N ASN A 32 -5.13 7.44 -3.12
CA ASN A 32 -4.52 8.53 -3.89
C ASN A 32 -5.33 8.92 -5.15
N THR A 33 -6.67 8.96 -5.01
CA THR A 33 -7.55 9.40 -6.08
C THR A 33 -7.39 10.90 -6.28
N LYS A 34 -6.67 11.31 -7.31
CA LYS A 34 -6.31 12.71 -7.57
C LYS A 34 -7.40 13.51 -8.27
N TYR A 35 -8.28 12.84 -9.01
CA TYR A 35 -9.32 13.50 -9.79
C TYR A 35 -10.62 12.69 -9.74
N PHE A 36 -11.73 13.42 -9.68
CA PHE A 36 -13.07 12.89 -9.90
C PHE A 36 -13.58 13.38 -11.26
N ILE A 37 -14.31 12.54 -11.98
CA ILE A 37 -15.05 12.95 -13.16
C ILE A 37 -16.50 13.14 -12.75
N VAL A 38 -16.95 14.39 -12.71
CA VAL A 38 -18.30 14.77 -12.30
C VAL A 38 -19.01 15.46 -13.48
N PRO A 39 -20.35 15.41 -13.56
CA PRO A 39 -21.06 16.19 -14.55
C PRO A 39 -20.99 17.70 -14.21
N ASP A 40 -20.79 18.53 -15.21
CA ASP A 40 -20.97 19.97 -15.09
C ASP A 40 -22.46 20.37 -15.12
N ALA A 41 -22.75 21.67 -15.13
CA ALA A 41 -24.13 22.19 -15.16
C ALA A 41 -24.91 21.77 -16.44
N GLU A 42 -24.21 21.37 -17.48
CA GLU A 42 -24.80 20.91 -18.76
C GLU A 42 -24.80 19.39 -18.86
N GLY A 43 -24.37 18.67 -17.79
CA GLY A 43 -24.30 17.21 -17.75
C GLY A 43 -23.08 16.63 -18.46
N LYS A 44 -22.10 17.44 -18.89
CA LYS A 44 -20.87 16.99 -19.52
C LYS A 44 -19.83 16.55 -18.47
N PRO A 45 -19.05 15.50 -18.76
CA PRO A 45 -18.01 15.05 -17.83
C PRO A 45 -16.91 16.12 -17.67
N LYS A 46 -16.65 16.53 -16.43
CA LYS A 46 -15.62 17.49 -16.02
C LYS A 46 -14.70 16.88 -14.97
N ALA A 47 -13.41 17.02 -15.17
CA ALA A 47 -12.43 16.61 -14.15
C ALA A 47 -12.37 17.64 -13.01
N GLN A 48 -12.54 17.16 -11.77
CA GLN A 48 -12.40 17.93 -10.54
C GLN A 48 -11.22 17.36 -9.75
N GLN A 49 -10.28 18.21 -9.35
CA GLN A 49 -9.13 17.79 -8.55
C GLN A 49 -9.57 17.48 -7.11
N ASN A 50 -9.07 16.37 -6.57
CA ASN A 50 -9.18 16.03 -5.17
C ASN A 50 -7.94 16.54 -4.41
N THR A 51 -8.09 17.57 -3.62
CA THR A 51 -7.01 18.17 -2.82
C THR A 51 -6.72 17.39 -1.54
N GLU A 52 -7.64 16.49 -1.13
CA GLU A 52 -7.53 15.71 0.11
C GLU A 52 -6.87 14.35 -0.09
N ALA A 53 -6.45 14.02 -1.33
CA ALA A 53 -5.72 12.77 -1.59
C ALA A 53 -4.45 12.67 -0.74
N ASN A 54 -4.25 11.56 -0.01
CA ASN A 54 -3.14 11.38 0.93
C ASN A 54 -1.76 11.34 0.26
N GLY A 55 -1.71 11.15 -1.06
CA GLY A 55 -0.48 11.02 -1.81
C GLY A 55 -0.02 9.58 -1.98
N ASN A 56 1.21 9.40 -2.44
CA ASN A 56 1.78 8.07 -2.67
C ASN A 56 2.20 7.38 -1.38
N VAL A 57 2.53 8.17 -0.35
CA VAL A 57 3.00 7.71 0.96
C VAL A 57 2.80 8.83 1.98
N TRP A 58 2.47 8.48 3.23
CA TRP A 58 2.35 9.41 4.35
C TRP A 58 2.63 8.71 5.68
N PHE A 59 2.90 9.47 6.72
CA PHE A 59 2.98 8.97 8.08
C PHE A 59 1.62 9.04 8.77
N VAL A 60 1.38 8.13 9.72
CA VAL A 60 0.19 8.13 10.58
C VAL A 60 0.59 8.21 12.05
N ASP A 61 -0.22 8.92 12.83
CA ASP A 61 0.02 9.12 14.26
C ASP A 61 -0.49 7.94 15.11
N ASN A 62 -1.42 7.15 14.57
CA ASN A 62 -2.05 6.06 15.30
C ASN A 62 -2.26 4.83 14.43
N LEU A 63 -2.13 3.65 15.06
CA LEU A 63 -2.38 2.36 14.43
C LEU A 63 -3.37 1.57 15.26
N ILE A 64 -4.54 1.29 14.69
CA ILE A 64 -5.68 0.69 15.38
C ILE A 64 -5.69 -0.83 15.11
N PRO A 65 -5.39 -1.67 16.12
CA PRO A 65 -5.45 -3.11 15.95
C PRO A 65 -6.91 -3.61 15.94
N VAL A 66 -7.20 -4.54 15.02
CA VAL A 66 -8.50 -5.21 14.89
C VAL A 66 -8.32 -6.70 14.74
N LYS A 67 -9.33 -7.49 15.15
CA LYS A 67 -9.21 -8.95 15.27
C LYS A 67 -9.27 -9.68 13.93
N ASN A 68 -10.07 -9.17 13.00
CA ASN A 68 -10.38 -9.88 11.75
C ASN A 68 -10.67 -8.91 10.59
N ALA A 69 -10.80 -9.46 9.39
CA ALA A 69 -11.02 -8.69 8.17
C ALA A 69 -12.34 -7.91 8.15
N ASN A 70 -13.38 -8.41 8.83
CA ASN A 70 -14.68 -7.71 8.88
C ASN A 70 -14.57 -6.45 9.74
N GLU A 71 -13.90 -6.54 10.89
CA GLU A 71 -13.62 -5.37 11.72
C GLU A 71 -12.71 -4.37 10.98
N GLU A 72 -11.70 -4.89 10.23
CA GLU A 72 -10.77 -4.05 9.47
C GLU A 72 -11.50 -3.22 8.39
N ILE A 73 -12.41 -3.82 7.61
CA ILE A 73 -13.15 -3.10 6.57
C ILE A 73 -14.22 -2.15 7.16
N GLN A 74 -14.83 -2.52 8.29
CA GLN A 74 -15.81 -1.67 8.99
C GLN A 74 -15.14 -0.45 9.65
N ALA A 75 -13.93 -0.60 10.18
CA ALA A 75 -13.18 0.50 10.76
C ALA A 75 -12.94 1.65 9.75
N LEU A 76 -12.87 1.34 8.46
CA LEU A 76 -12.74 2.35 7.41
C LEU A 76 -13.95 3.29 7.27
N ASP A 77 -15.12 2.94 7.85
CA ASP A 77 -16.31 3.79 7.80
C ASP A 77 -16.12 5.13 8.55
N SER A 78 -15.21 5.17 9.54
CA SER A 78 -14.97 6.34 10.40
C SER A 78 -13.49 6.69 10.56
N LEU A 79 -12.60 6.03 9.84
CA LEU A 79 -11.15 6.22 9.95
C LEU A 79 -10.72 7.53 9.31
N SER A 80 -9.94 8.35 10.03
CA SER A 80 -9.18 9.47 9.43
C SER A 80 -7.91 8.92 8.79
N THR A 81 -7.98 8.52 7.52
CA THR A 81 -6.92 7.74 6.85
C THR A 81 -5.60 8.49 6.71
N LYS A 82 -5.60 9.81 6.91
CA LYS A 82 -4.40 10.63 6.90
C LYS A 82 -3.64 10.60 8.23
N GLU A 83 -4.35 10.39 9.33
CA GLU A 83 -3.81 10.43 10.69
C GLU A 83 -3.72 9.03 11.32
N GLU A 84 -4.57 8.10 10.84
CA GLU A 84 -4.74 6.79 11.43
C GLU A 84 -4.67 5.68 10.38
N ALA A 85 -4.23 4.51 10.82
CA ALA A 85 -4.37 3.30 10.02
C ALA A 85 -4.90 2.13 10.85
N VAL A 86 -5.62 1.22 10.21
CA VAL A 86 -6.12 -0.01 10.83
C VAL A 86 -5.28 -1.20 10.39
N ILE A 87 -4.99 -2.12 11.33
CA ILE A 87 -4.16 -3.30 11.10
C ILE A 87 -4.73 -4.51 11.83
N LEU A 88 -4.51 -5.72 11.32
CA LEU A 88 -4.84 -6.93 12.05
C LEU A 88 -3.94 -7.10 13.29
N GLU A 89 -4.52 -7.44 14.45
CA GLU A 89 -3.85 -7.60 15.73
C GLU A 89 -2.60 -8.49 15.65
N LYS A 90 -2.67 -9.60 14.90
CA LYS A 90 -1.53 -10.50 14.68
C LYS A 90 -0.33 -9.85 13.97
N ASP A 91 -0.57 -8.84 13.14
CA ASP A 91 0.46 -8.12 12.40
C ASP A 91 0.93 -6.89 13.21
N TYR A 92 0.02 -6.26 13.96
CA TYR A 92 0.34 -5.22 14.94
C TYR A 92 1.39 -5.70 15.95
N GLN A 93 1.20 -6.87 16.56
CA GLN A 93 2.13 -7.46 17.52
C GLN A 93 3.53 -7.67 16.94
N LYS A 94 3.65 -7.94 15.62
CA LYS A 94 4.95 -8.14 14.96
C LYS A 94 5.68 -6.84 14.63
N MET A 95 4.96 -5.72 14.57
CA MET A 95 5.59 -4.42 14.29
C MET A 95 6.42 -3.90 15.44
N ASP A 96 6.19 -4.42 16.67
CA ASP A 96 6.92 -4.03 17.89
C ASP A 96 6.99 -2.50 18.04
N ILE A 97 5.82 -1.85 18.06
CA ILE A 97 5.67 -0.41 18.16
C ILE A 97 5.10 -0.07 19.53
N GLN A 98 5.62 0.99 20.15
CA GLN A 98 5.08 1.55 21.38
C GLN A 98 4.24 2.79 21.07
N PHE A 99 3.02 2.83 21.58
CA PHE A 99 2.13 3.98 21.49
C PHE A 99 1.97 4.65 22.88
N PRO A 100 1.74 5.98 22.94
CA PRO A 100 1.67 6.89 21.79
C PRO A 100 3.05 7.10 21.15
N MET A 101 3.05 7.25 19.83
CA MET A 101 4.29 7.61 19.13
C MET A 101 4.67 9.05 19.43
N GLN A 102 5.96 9.32 19.46
CA GLN A 102 6.44 10.68 19.59
C GLN A 102 6.14 11.44 18.32
N GLN A 103 5.42 12.55 18.45
CA GLN A 103 5.07 13.41 17.32
C GLN A 103 6.34 13.99 16.67
N ASP A 104 6.44 13.84 15.36
CA ASP A 104 7.54 14.37 14.55
C ASP A 104 6.98 15.30 13.47
N THR A 105 6.93 16.60 13.80
CA THR A 105 6.36 17.63 12.94
C THR A 105 7.19 17.96 11.70
N ILE A 106 8.42 17.47 11.65
CA ILE A 106 9.31 17.67 10.49
C ILE A 106 9.49 16.42 9.65
N ALA A 107 8.86 15.31 10.06
CA ALA A 107 8.90 14.05 9.33
C ALA A 107 8.48 14.23 7.87
N LYS A 108 9.26 13.70 6.98
CA LYS A 108 9.00 13.74 5.53
C LYS A 108 9.25 12.37 4.92
N ILE A 109 8.37 11.99 4.02
CA ILE A 109 8.53 10.81 3.18
C ILE A 109 7.97 11.11 1.79
N ALA A 110 8.66 10.67 0.75
CA ALA A 110 8.24 10.93 -0.62
C ALA A 110 8.65 9.81 -1.57
N LEU A 111 7.82 9.55 -2.57
CA LEU A 111 8.16 8.70 -3.71
C LEU A 111 9.19 9.42 -4.60
N VAL A 112 10.28 8.71 -4.91
CA VAL A 112 11.40 9.22 -5.71
C VAL A 112 11.43 8.60 -7.11
N ASP A 113 11.17 7.28 -7.19
CA ASP A 113 11.18 6.55 -8.46
C ASP A 113 10.04 5.53 -8.48
N TYR A 114 9.35 5.45 -9.63
CA TYR A 114 8.23 4.54 -9.84
C TYR A 114 8.46 3.72 -11.11
N LYS A 115 8.71 2.43 -10.94
CA LYS A 115 8.82 1.45 -12.02
C LYS A 115 7.81 0.33 -11.82
N VAL A 116 7.52 -0.41 -12.86
CA VAL A 116 6.55 -1.52 -12.82
C VAL A 116 6.91 -2.58 -11.78
N THR A 117 8.20 -2.79 -11.53
CA THR A 117 8.71 -3.84 -10.62
C THR A 117 9.48 -3.29 -9.43
N SER A 118 9.59 -1.98 -9.28
CA SER A 118 10.26 -1.35 -8.13
C SER A 118 9.73 0.04 -7.85
N LEU A 119 9.63 0.37 -6.56
CA LEU A 119 9.22 1.68 -6.05
C LEU A 119 10.27 2.13 -5.06
N THR A 120 10.75 3.37 -5.19
CA THR A 120 11.77 3.92 -4.29
C THR A 120 11.22 5.16 -3.59
N TYR A 121 11.39 5.20 -2.28
CA TYR A 121 10.99 6.32 -1.43
C TYR A 121 12.19 6.78 -0.60
N ASN A 122 12.23 8.06 -0.25
CA ASN A 122 13.14 8.60 0.75
C ASN A 122 12.36 9.14 1.92
N SER A 123 12.85 8.88 3.14
CA SER A 123 12.32 9.43 4.37
C SER A 123 13.37 10.24 5.13
N LYS A 124 12.90 11.17 5.95
CA LYS A 124 13.68 11.89 6.97
C LYS A 124 12.78 12.09 8.17
N THR A 125 13.18 11.55 9.31
CA THR A 125 12.43 11.60 10.57
C THR A 125 13.38 11.82 11.75
N GLU A 126 12.92 12.44 12.82
CA GLU A 126 13.68 12.56 14.09
C GLU A 126 13.33 11.43 15.06
N THR A 127 12.14 10.84 14.90
CA THR A 127 11.66 9.74 15.71
C THR A 127 11.15 8.61 14.82
N GLU A 128 11.00 7.43 15.39
CA GLU A 128 10.38 6.30 14.69
C GLU A 128 8.94 6.64 14.27
N GLN A 129 8.58 6.34 13.03
CA GLN A 129 7.28 6.64 12.44
C GLN A 129 6.67 5.42 11.76
N ILE A 130 5.34 5.44 11.56
CA ILE A 130 4.64 4.46 10.71
C ILE A 130 4.28 5.11 9.38
N ALA A 131 4.80 4.53 8.30
CA ALA A 131 4.45 4.94 6.95
C ALA A 131 3.36 4.05 6.37
N VAL A 132 2.37 4.68 5.73
CA VAL A 132 1.36 4.02 4.89
C VAL A 132 1.65 4.38 3.44
N PHE A 133 1.70 3.37 2.58
CA PHE A 133 1.96 3.51 1.14
C PHE A 133 0.67 3.23 0.38
N SER A 134 0.30 4.13 -0.53
CA SER A 134 -0.88 3.97 -1.40
C SER A 134 -0.62 2.93 -2.49
N GLU A 135 -0.19 1.74 -2.07
CA GLU A 135 0.14 0.60 -2.91
C GLU A 135 -0.53 -0.66 -2.37
N ILE A 136 -1.11 -1.45 -3.27
CA ILE A 136 -1.82 -2.66 -2.87
C ILE A 136 -0.84 -3.69 -2.29
N PHE A 137 -1.16 -4.18 -1.09
CA PHE A 137 -0.40 -5.23 -0.44
C PHE A 137 -0.56 -6.57 -1.16
N TYR A 138 0.54 -7.12 -1.64
CA TYR A 138 0.59 -8.46 -2.24
C TYR A 138 1.81 -9.21 -1.73
N LYS A 139 1.57 -10.10 -0.77
CA LYS A 139 2.61 -10.81 -0.02
C LYS A 139 3.52 -11.67 -0.90
N GLU A 140 2.96 -12.29 -1.94
CA GLU A 140 3.67 -13.29 -2.76
C GLU A 140 4.56 -12.67 -3.86
N GLY A 141 4.66 -11.33 -3.90
CA GLY A 141 5.41 -10.66 -4.97
C GLY A 141 6.30 -9.53 -4.50
N TRP A 142 5.85 -8.73 -3.56
CA TRP A 142 6.57 -7.52 -3.16
C TRP A 142 7.37 -7.74 -1.87
N ASN A 143 8.66 -7.46 -1.92
CA ASN A 143 9.55 -7.35 -0.77
C ASN A 143 9.85 -5.88 -0.48
N ALA A 144 10.02 -5.54 0.80
CA ALA A 144 10.43 -4.21 1.24
C ALA A 144 11.89 -4.24 1.72
N TYR A 145 12.64 -3.23 1.35
CA TYR A 145 14.02 -3.02 1.77
C TYR A 145 14.17 -1.65 2.40
N LEU A 146 14.88 -1.57 3.51
CA LEU A 146 15.29 -0.33 4.16
C LEU A 146 16.81 -0.25 4.09
N ASP A 147 17.34 0.76 3.39
CA ASP A 147 18.79 0.93 3.15
C ASP A 147 19.48 -0.33 2.58
N GLY A 148 18.74 -1.08 1.76
CA GLY A 148 19.20 -2.32 1.15
C GLY A 148 18.96 -3.60 1.96
N GLU A 149 18.56 -3.50 3.22
CA GLU A 149 18.27 -4.65 4.08
C GLU A 149 16.78 -5.03 3.97
N LEU A 150 16.52 -6.35 3.84
CA LEU A 150 15.15 -6.88 3.75
C LEU A 150 14.43 -6.68 5.09
N VAL A 151 13.30 -5.97 5.05
CA VAL A 151 12.50 -5.67 6.24
C VAL A 151 11.04 -6.10 6.06
N PRO A 152 10.33 -6.41 7.16
CA PRO A 152 8.92 -6.73 7.08
C PRO A 152 8.09 -5.49 6.72
N HIS A 153 7.04 -5.71 5.93
CA HIS A 153 5.95 -4.76 5.73
C HIS A 153 4.62 -5.49 5.91
N TYR A 154 3.57 -4.76 6.26
CA TYR A 154 2.32 -5.32 6.70
C TYR A 154 1.17 -4.75 5.89
N ARG A 155 0.03 -5.45 5.90
CA ARG A 155 -1.20 -4.93 5.34
C ARG A 155 -1.85 -4.01 6.36
N VAL A 156 -2.17 -2.80 5.93
CA VAL A 156 -2.95 -1.81 6.67
C VAL A 156 -4.11 -1.31 5.82
N ASN A 157 -5.12 -0.72 6.45
CA ASN A 157 -6.27 -0.14 5.77
C ASN A 157 -6.88 -1.11 4.74
N TYR A 158 -6.98 -2.40 5.12
CA TYR A 158 -7.56 -3.50 4.37
C TYR A 158 -6.77 -3.97 3.14
N VAL A 159 -6.13 -3.05 2.39
CA VAL A 159 -5.45 -3.37 1.13
C VAL A 159 -4.07 -2.72 0.96
N LEU A 160 -3.70 -1.72 1.77
CA LEU A 160 -2.49 -0.95 1.59
C LEU A 160 -1.28 -1.58 2.29
N ARG A 161 -0.10 -1.02 2.03
CA ARG A 161 1.15 -1.41 2.69
C ARG A 161 1.46 -0.45 3.82
N GLY A 162 1.89 -0.97 4.97
CA GLY A 162 2.40 -0.20 6.08
C GLY A 162 3.72 -0.76 6.58
N MET A 163 4.62 0.09 7.04
CA MET A 163 5.87 -0.33 7.67
C MET A 163 6.36 0.69 8.67
N LYS A 164 7.17 0.22 9.59
CA LYS A 164 7.88 1.01 10.58
C LYS A 164 9.13 1.62 9.94
N ILE A 165 9.33 2.91 10.11
CA ILE A 165 10.49 3.67 9.63
C ILE A 165 11.25 4.18 10.86
N PRO A 166 12.51 3.80 11.07
CA PRO A 166 13.33 4.32 12.16
C PRO A 166 13.59 5.82 12.03
N ALA A 167 14.08 6.41 13.12
CA ALA A 167 14.60 7.78 13.08
C ALA A 167 15.83 7.88 12.17
N GLY A 168 15.92 8.93 11.38
CA GLY A 168 17.02 9.16 10.46
C GLY A 168 16.58 9.47 9.04
N MET A 169 17.54 9.40 8.14
CA MET A 169 17.31 9.46 6.69
C MET A 169 17.45 8.05 6.12
N HIS A 170 16.41 7.58 5.45
CA HIS A 170 16.36 6.22 4.93
C HIS A 170 15.92 6.19 3.47
N ASN A 171 16.47 5.22 2.74
CA ASN A 171 15.99 4.80 1.44
C ASN A 171 15.12 3.56 1.60
N ILE A 172 13.88 3.63 1.13
CA ILE A 172 12.92 2.53 1.17
C ILE A 172 12.67 2.05 -0.25
N GLU A 173 12.87 0.77 -0.50
CA GLU A 173 12.60 0.18 -1.81
C GLU A 173 11.58 -0.96 -1.67
N PHE A 174 10.56 -0.95 -2.51
CA PHE A 174 9.75 -2.13 -2.76
C PHE A 174 10.18 -2.75 -4.08
N LYS A 175 10.48 -4.06 -4.09
CA LYS A 175 10.85 -4.82 -5.28
C LYS A 175 9.88 -5.97 -5.51
N PHE A 176 9.45 -6.14 -6.76
CA PHE A 176 8.62 -7.27 -7.15
C PHE A 176 9.50 -8.49 -7.46
N GLU A 177 9.53 -9.46 -6.55
CA GLU A 177 10.42 -10.62 -6.59
C GLU A 177 9.63 -11.90 -6.36
N SER A 178 8.70 -12.20 -7.26
CA SER A 178 7.85 -13.38 -7.16
C SER A 178 8.66 -14.67 -7.37
N LYS A 179 8.77 -15.49 -6.32
CA LYS A 179 9.43 -16.81 -6.37
C LYS A 179 8.81 -17.72 -7.42
N VAL A 180 7.49 -17.67 -7.59
CA VAL A 180 6.78 -18.50 -8.58
C VAL A 180 7.21 -18.14 -10.01
N ILE A 181 7.35 -16.84 -10.31
CA ILE A 181 7.82 -16.38 -11.63
C ILE A 181 9.27 -16.79 -11.86
N GLN A 182 10.13 -16.66 -10.85
CA GLN A 182 11.54 -17.09 -10.94
C GLN A 182 11.64 -18.60 -11.19
N GLN A 183 10.89 -19.41 -10.44
CA GLN A 183 10.85 -20.87 -10.64
C GLN A 183 10.30 -21.22 -12.02
N GLY A 184 9.23 -20.58 -12.48
CA GLY A 184 8.68 -20.78 -13.81
C GLY A 184 9.68 -20.48 -14.93
N LYS A 185 10.44 -19.40 -14.82
CA LYS A 185 11.53 -19.06 -15.75
C LYS A 185 12.62 -20.14 -15.78
N THR A 186 13.02 -20.64 -14.61
CA THR A 186 14.03 -21.71 -14.49
C THR A 186 13.56 -23.00 -15.15
N VAL A 187 12.33 -23.43 -14.87
CA VAL A 187 11.72 -24.62 -15.48
C VAL A 187 11.64 -24.47 -17.01
N SER A 188 11.19 -23.33 -17.49
CA SER A 188 11.14 -23.06 -18.93
C SER A 188 12.52 -23.14 -19.58
N LEU A 189 13.54 -22.53 -18.96
CA LEU A 189 14.92 -22.56 -19.47
C LEU A 189 15.46 -24.00 -19.56
N ILE A 190 15.26 -24.80 -18.51
CA ILE A 190 15.64 -26.21 -18.49
C ILE A 190 14.92 -26.98 -19.60
N SER A 191 13.62 -26.76 -19.78
CA SER A 191 12.84 -27.43 -20.82
C SER A 191 13.33 -27.08 -22.22
N TYR A 192 13.68 -25.83 -22.50
CA TYR A 192 14.26 -25.41 -23.77
C TYR A 192 15.66 -26.07 -24.00
N ALA A 193 16.50 -26.11 -22.96
CA ALA A 193 17.81 -26.76 -23.06
C ALA A 193 17.67 -28.25 -23.40
N LEU A 194 16.75 -28.96 -22.72
CA LEU A 194 16.50 -30.38 -23.02
C LEU A 194 15.99 -30.60 -24.45
N LEU A 195 15.11 -29.75 -24.96
CA LEU A 195 14.62 -29.84 -26.35
C LEU A 195 15.77 -29.69 -27.36
N LEU A 196 16.73 -28.78 -27.10
CA LEU A 196 17.90 -28.59 -27.95
C LEU A 196 18.88 -29.80 -27.95
N PHE A 197 18.89 -30.59 -26.88
CA PHE A 197 19.73 -31.81 -26.81
C PHE A 197 19.09 -33.04 -27.47
N ILE A 198 17.76 -33.03 -27.70
CA ILE A 198 17.02 -34.14 -28.29
C ILE A 198 16.81 -33.95 -29.81
N SER A 199 16.96 -32.71 -30.29
CA SER A 199 16.89 -32.38 -31.73
C SER A 199 18.23 -32.54 -32.40
#